data_b16506ed5a72ade5b3762d543c95ef09
#
_entry.id   b16506ed5a72ade5b3762d543c95ef09
#
_cell.length_a   1.000
_cell.length_b   1.000
_cell.length_c   1.000
_cell.angle_alpha   90.00
_cell.angle_beta   90.00
_cell.angle_gamma   90.00
#
_symmetry.space_group_name_H-M   'P 1'
#
loop_
_entity.id
_entity.type
_entity.pdbx_description
1 polymer ?
#
loop_
_entity_poly.entity_id
_entity_poly.type
_entity_poly.pdbx_seq_one_letter_code
_entity_poly.pdbx_strand_id
1 'polypeptide(L)'
;MDNIERTLGQLFEGRDFEKEYQGLKQQVLHYQPIQDFFKEHKEEVTEQLVNQNLSNLYEFMTQHKKFTEQEETLMPGYAPKLVLNGEFITVTYYPTKEKIEEDKRRAVERRIRSLYMPKQVVDANLADFYTDEESRQLALVEAYQFLNNYPPKSGERVKGLFIHGSFGTGKSYLLGALAKELALKGISTTLVYLPEFMREVKQSISDNTVGEKNSICERNRSVNA
;
A
#
# COMPACT_ATOMS: atom_id res chain seq x y z
N MET A 1 39.13 -25.21 -24.98
CA MET A 1 38.22 -25.50 -23.85
C MET A 1 39.00 -25.80 -22.56
N ASP A 2 40.20 -26.30 -22.63
CA ASP A 2 41.01 -26.69 -21.45
C ASP A 2 41.46 -25.56 -20.52
N ASN A 3 41.42 -24.31 -20.97
CA ASN A 3 41.92 -23.18 -20.16
C ASN A 3 40.89 -22.63 -19.17
N ILE A 4 39.60 -22.76 -19.47
CA ILE A 4 38.51 -22.30 -18.59
C ILE A 4 38.30 -23.30 -17.44
N GLU A 5 38.31 -24.59 -17.74
CA GLU A 5 38.20 -25.65 -16.72
C GLU A 5 39.40 -25.61 -15.74
N ARG A 6 40.59 -25.35 -16.27
CA ARG A 6 41.81 -25.24 -15.46
C ARG A 6 41.83 -23.98 -14.58
N THR A 7 41.31 -22.85 -15.08
CA THR A 7 41.18 -21.59 -14.33
C THR A 7 40.06 -21.68 -13.28
N LEU A 8 38.94 -22.34 -13.61
CA LEU A 8 37.90 -22.62 -12.64
C LEU A 8 38.40 -23.61 -11.57
N GLY A 9 39.11 -24.68 -11.93
CA GLY A 9 39.72 -25.60 -10.97
C GLY A 9 40.66 -24.88 -9.99
N GLN A 10 41.54 -24.00 -10.48
CA GLN A 10 42.44 -23.23 -9.64
C GLN A 10 41.76 -22.20 -8.73
N LEU A 11 40.62 -21.64 -9.17
CA LEU A 11 39.79 -20.76 -8.32
C LEU A 11 39.07 -21.52 -7.20
N PHE A 12 38.90 -22.84 -7.38
CA PHE A 12 38.16 -23.68 -6.43
C PHE A 12 39.05 -24.57 -5.55
N GLU A 13 40.36 -24.71 -5.86
CA GLU A 13 41.33 -25.57 -5.14
C GLU A 13 41.67 -25.09 -3.69
N GLY A 14 41.05 -24.04 -3.16
CA GLY A 14 41.33 -23.54 -1.81
C GLY A 14 40.16 -23.47 -0.85
N ARG A 15 38.97 -23.85 -1.27
CA ARG A 15 37.78 -23.82 -0.39
C ARG A 15 37.22 -25.21 -0.21
N ASP A 16 37.09 -25.61 1.06
CA ASP A 16 36.42 -26.86 1.44
C ASP A 16 34.89 -26.69 1.33
N PHE A 17 34.42 -26.64 0.06
CA PHE A 17 33.01 -26.42 -0.26
C PHE A 17 32.08 -27.40 0.45
N GLU A 18 32.50 -28.66 0.57
CA GLU A 18 31.73 -29.66 1.26
C GLU A 18 31.56 -29.30 2.73
N LYS A 19 32.58 -28.83 3.39
CA LYS A 19 32.56 -28.44 4.78
C LYS A 19 31.73 -27.15 5.00
N GLU A 20 31.88 -26.17 4.12
CA GLU A 20 31.07 -24.94 4.14
C GLU A 20 29.58 -25.27 3.91
N TYR A 21 29.28 -26.13 2.91
CA TYR A 21 27.92 -26.60 2.62
C TYR A 21 27.29 -27.34 3.81
N GLN A 22 28.02 -28.27 4.41
CA GLN A 22 27.54 -29.02 5.59
C GLN A 22 27.33 -28.10 6.79
N GLY A 23 28.21 -27.11 7.00
CA GLY A 23 28.04 -26.12 8.04
C GLY A 23 26.79 -25.25 7.83
N LEU A 24 26.55 -24.81 6.61
CA LEU A 24 25.38 -24.02 6.24
C LEU A 24 24.08 -24.84 6.38
N LYS A 25 24.08 -26.10 5.93
CA LYS A 25 22.97 -27.02 6.09
C LYS A 25 22.62 -27.20 7.56
N GLN A 26 23.60 -27.41 8.42
CA GLN A 26 23.38 -27.50 9.86
C GLN A 26 22.80 -26.22 10.47
N GLN A 27 23.29 -25.04 10.08
CA GLN A 27 22.73 -23.76 10.53
C GLN A 27 21.25 -23.61 10.16
N VAL A 28 20.88 -23.96 8.93
CA VAL A 28 19.50 -23.92 8.45
C VAL A 28 18.62 -24.89 9.25
N LEU A 29 19.06 -26.15 9.39
CA LEU A 29 18.30 -27.18 10.08
C LEU A 29 18.14 -26.93 11.60
N HIS A 30 19.08 -26.23 12.24
CA HIS A 30 19.00 -25.86 13.64
C HIS A 30 18.28 -24.53 13.90
N TYR A 31 17.87 -23.82 12.84
CA TYR A 31 17.14 -22.58 13.02
C TYR A 31 15.74 -22.83 13.59
N GLN A 32 15.45 -22.24 14.75
CA GLN A 32 14.24 -22.57 15.53
C GLN A 32 12.94 -22.46 14.71
N PRO A 33 12.67 -21.41 13.91
CA PRO A 33 11.46 -21.31 13.11
C PRO A 33 11.30 -22.42 12.05
N ILE A 34 12.42 -22.93 11.51
CA ILE A 34 12.42 -24.09 10.60
C ILE A 34 12.10 -25.37 11.34
N GLN A 35 12.66 -25.57 12.53
CA GLN A 35 12.34 -26.73 13.36
C GLN A 35 10.87 -26.75 13.78
N ASP A 36 10.30 -25.59 14.10
CA ASP A 36 8.88 -25.50 14.45
C ASP A 36 8.00 -25.81 13.25
N PHE A 37 8.36 -25.36 12.05
CA PHE A 37 7.69 -25.76 10.81
C PHE A 37 7.76 -27.29 10.58
N PHE A 38 8.92 -27.93 10.81
CA PHE A 38 9.04 -29.38 10.68
C PHE A 38 8.22 -30.15 11.70
N LYS A 39 8.05 -29.62 12.92
CA LYS A 39 7.18 -30.22 13.93
C LYS A 39 5.69 -30.14 13.55
N GLU A 40 5.28 -29.00 12.98
CA GLU A 40 3.91 -28.81 12.49
C GLU A 40 3.56 -29.78 11.35
N HIS A 41 4.54 -30.07 10.47
CA HIS A 41 4.36 -30.90 9.27
C HIS A 41 5.09 -32.26 9.37
N LYS A 42 5.16 -32.84 10.57
CA LYS A 42 5.99 -33.99 10.85
C LYS A 42 5.68 -35.25 10.00
N GLU A 43 4.43 -35.38 9.55
CA GLU A 43 4.00 -36.54 8.75
C GLU A 43 4.34 -36.35 7.25
N GLU A 44 4.53 -35.11 6.81
CA GLU A 44 4.70 -34.79 5.41
C GLU A 44 6.17 -34.44 5.06
N VAL A 45 6.94 -33.92 6.03
CA VAL A 45 8.33 -33.51 5.81
C VAL A 45 9.27 -34.70 5.95
N THR A 46 9.78 -35.15 4.80
CA THR A 46 10.80 -36.20 4.72
C THR A 46 12.19 -35.59 4.58
N GLU A 47 13.24 -36.38 4.90
CA GLU A 47 14.62 -35.95 4.71
C GLU A 47 14.94 -35.63 3.24
N GLN A 48 14.34 -36.37 2.30
CA GLN A 48 14.47 -36.10 0.88
C GLN A 48 13.89 -34.73 0.50
N LEU A 49 12.70 -34.40 1.00
CA LEU A 49 12.03 -33.12 0.81
C LEU A 49 12.88 -31.95 1.33
N VAL A 50 13.44 -32.11 2.52
CA VAL A 50 14.34 -31.12 3.14
C VAL A 50 15.56 -30.85 2.27
N ASN A 51 16.22 -31.92 1.80
CA ASN A 51 17.42 -31.80 0.97
C ASN A 51 17.13 -31.14 -0.39
N GLN A 52 15.98 -31.43 -1.00
CA GLN A 52 15.57 -30.82 -2.27
C GLN A 52 15.22 -29.34 -2.13
N ASN A 53 14.78 -28.92 -0.96
CA ASN A 53 14.34 -27.54 -0.71
C ASN A 53 15.29 -26.74 0.20
N LEU A 54 16.54 -27.17 0.34
CA LEU A 54 17.51 -26.52 1.25
C LEU A 54 17.74 -25.05 0.90
N SER A 55 17.74 -24.69 -0.39
CA SER A 55 17.90 -23.29 -0.81
C SER A 55 16.75 -22.40 -0.34
N ASN A 56 15.51 -22.90 -0.39
CA ASN A 56 14.33 -22.17 0.09
C ASN A 56 14.35 -22.02 1.61
N LEU A 57 14.79 -23.07 2.31
CA LEU A 57 14.97 -23.01 3.77
C LEU A 57 16.06 -21.99 4.16
N TYR A 58 17.15 -21.92 3.41
CA TYR A 58 18.21 -20.93 3.61
C TYR A 58 17.72 -19.50 3.32
N GLU A 59 16.99 -19.30 2.21
CA GLU A 59 16.34 -18.02 1.92
C GLU A 59 15.44 -17.60 3.07
N PHE A 60 14.56 -18.49 3.52
CA PHE A 60 13.69 -18.22 4.66
C PHE A 60 14.49 -17.81 5.90
N MET A 61 15.50 -18.61 6.30
CA MET A 61 16.32 -18.31 7.47
C MET A 61 16.94 -16.90 7.37
N THR A 62 17.49 -16.57 6.21
CA THR A 62 18.16 -15.28 5.97
C THR A 62 17.16 -14.13 6.03
N GLN A 63 16.04 -14.26 5.35
CA GLN A 63 15.01 -13.20 5.31
C GLN A 63 14.30 -13.06 6.65
N HIS A 64 14.05 -14.17 7.36
CA HIS A 64 13.42 -14.14 8.67
C HIS A 64 14.33 -13.49 9.74
N LYS A 65 15.64 -13.75 9.70
CA LYS A 65 16.59 -13.05 10.58
C LYS A 65 16.56 -11.55 10.32
N LYS A 66 16.71 -11.13 9.06
CA LYS A 66 16.63 -9.71 8.68
C LYS A 66 15.31 -9.06 9.11
N PHE A 67 14.20 -9.77 8.94
CA PHE A 67 12.89 -9.28 9.35
C PHE A 67 12.80 -9.09 10.88
N THR A 68 13.30 -10.04 11.68
CA THR A 68 13.27 -9.94 13.15
C THR A 68 14.25 -8.91 13.69
N GLU A 69 15.37 -8.70 13.03
CA GLU A 69 16.40 -7.69 13.37
C GLU A 69 16.08 -6.31 12.80
N GLN A 70 14.93 -6.15 12.11
CA GLN A 70 14.47 -4.92 11.46
C GLN A 70 15.48 -4.38 10.41
N GLU A 71 16.21 -5.29 9.77
CA GLU A 71 17.07 -4.98 8.65
C GLU A 71 16.30 -4.95 7.32
N GLU A 72 16.96 -4.47 6.26
CA GLU A 72 16.38 -4.42 4.93
C GLU A 72 16.17 -5.84 4.38
N THR A 73 14.90 -6.19 4.14
CA THR A 73 14.46 -7.47 3.57
C THR A 73 14.23 -7.36 2.06
N LEU A 74 14.11 -8.50 1.37
CA LEU A 74 13.73 -8.55 -0.06
C LEU A 74 12.36 -7.92 -0.31
N MET A 75 11.43 -8.03 0.64
CA MET A 75 10.10 -7.45 0.55
C MET A 75 9.79 -6.64 1.82
N PRO A 76 10.11 -5.33 1.83
CA PRO A 76 9.83 -4.47 2.98
C PRO A 76 8.36 -4.43 3.36
N GLY A 77 8.07 -4.60 4.65
CA GLY A 77 6.71 -4.64 5.17
C GLY A 77 6.01 -6.01 5.05
N TYR A 78 6.72 -7.05 4.59
CA TYR A 78 6.21 -8.41 4.51
C TYR A 78 7.04 -9.35 5.39
N ALA A 79 6.34 -10.22 6.13
CA ALA A 79 6.95 -11.27 6.93
C ALA A 79 7.11 -12.55 6.10
N PRO A 80 8.31 -13.14 6.01
CA PRO A 80 8.51 -14.42 5.35
C PRO A 80 7.90 -15.56 6.18
N LYS A 81 7.28 -16.52 5.48
CA LYS A 81 6.71 -17.73 6.08
C LYS A 81 6.99 -18.93 5.19
N LEU A 82 7.30 -20.07 5.78
CA LEU A 82 7.39 -21.34 5.06
C LEU A 82 5.98 -21.88 4.80
N VAL A 83 5.79 -22.40 3.61
CA VAL A 83 4.54 -23.06 3.19
C VAL A 83 4.91 -24.38 2.51
N LEU A 84 4.24 -25.45 2.91
CA LEU A 84 4.34 -26.76 2.29
C LEU A 84 3.29 -26.90 1.20
N ASN A 85 3.73 -27.12 -0.04
CA ASN A 85 2.87 -27.33 -1.20
C ASN A 85 3.23 -28.68 -1.85
N GLY A 86 2.63 -29.77 -1.39
CA GLY A 86 2.96 -31.11 -1.84
C GLY A 86 4.44 -31.45 -1.60
N GLU A 87 5.21 -31.61 -2.69
CA GLU A 87 6.64 -31.97 -2.63
C GLU A 87 7.58 -30.74 -2.56
N PHE A 88 7.06 -29.54 -2.32
CA PHE A 88 7.85 -28.31 -2.29
C PHE A 88 7.63 -27.54 -0.97
N ILE A 89 8.76 -27.11 -0.38
CA ILE A 89 8.78 -26.12 0.69
C ILE A 89 9.11 -24.76 0.05
N THR A 90 8.20 -23.81 0.12
CA THR A 90 8.37 -22.49 -0.50
C THR A 90 8.35 -21.37 0.55
N VAL A 91 9.05 -20.28 0.26
CA VAL A 91 8.97 -19.05 1.06
C VAL A 91 7.85 -18.20 0.49
N THR A 92 6.88 -17.84 1.32
CA THR A 92 5.80 -16.94 0.99
C THR A 92 5.85 -15.72 1.89
N TYR A 93 5.58 -14.54 1.33
CA TYR A 93 5.67 -13.27 2.03
C TYR A 93 4.28 -12.74 2.32
N TYR A 94 3.94 -12.58 3.59
CA TYR A 94 2.65 -12.07 4.04
C TYR A 94 2.78 -10.63 4.52
N PRO A 95 1.88 -9.72 4.13
CA PRO A 95 1.94 -8.34 4.58
C PRO A 95 1.77 -8.26 6.10
N THR A 96 2.61 -7.46 6.75
CA THR A 96 2.46 -7.15 8.18
C THR A 96 1.21 -6.31 8.41
N LYS A 97 0.78 -6.19 9.68
CA LYS A 97 -0.37 -5.32 10.03
C LYS A 97 -0.11 -3.87 9.61
N GLU A 98 1.10 -3.39 9.85
CA GLU A 98 1.54 -2.05 9.49
C GLU A 98 1.48 -1.83 7.98
N LYS A 99 1.91 -2.83 7.20
CA LYS A 99 1.85 -2.80 5.73
C LYS A 99 0.42 -2.76 5.22
N ILE A 100 -0.47 -3.57 5.79
CA ILE A 100 -1.90 -3.58 5.44
C ILE A 100 -2.54 -2.21 5.74
N GLU A 101 -2.21 -1.60 6.88
CA GLU A 101 -2.73 -0.29 7.26
C GLU A 101 -2.17 0.82 6.36
N GLU A 102 -0.88 0.77 6.02
CA GLU A 102 -0.26 1.69 5.08
C GLU A 102 -0.90 1.59 3.70
N ASP A 103 -1.09 0.38 3.18
CA ASP A 103 -1.70 0.16 1.86
C ASP A 103 -3.17 0.63 1.83
N LYS A 104 -3.93 0.42 2.92
CA LYS A 104 -5.28 0.98 3.08
C LYS A 104 -5.25 2.51 3.06
N ARG A 105 -4.35 3.13 3.82
CA ARG A 105 -4.19 4.59 3.83
C ARG A 105 -3.85 5.12 2.44
N ARG A 106 -2.86 4.55 1.77
CA ARG A 106 -2.48 4.92 0.41
C ARG A 106 -3.63 4.74 -0.59
N ALA A 107 -4.43 3.67 -0.43
CA ALA A 107 -5.60 3.45 -1.27
C ALA A 107 -6.66 4.55 -1.09
N VAL A 108 -6.87 5.04 0.14
CA VAL A 108 -7.77 6.16 0.41
C VAL A 108 -7.22 7.46 -0.19
N GLU A 109 -5.93 7.76 0.03
CA GLU A 109 -5.27 8.94 -0.50
C GLU A 109 -5.35 9.02 -2.04
N ARG A 110 -5.17 7.89 -2.73
CA ARG A 110 -5.28 7.82 -4.20
C ARG A 110 -6.68 8.11 -4.73
N ARG A 111 -7.73 7.93 -3.92
CA ARG A 111 -9.11 8.23 -4.30
C ARG A 111 -9.45 9.72 -4.17
N ILE A 112 -8.62 10.49 -3.46
CA ILE A 112 -8.81 11.94 -3.29
C ILE A 112 -7.90 12.65 -4.27
N ARG A 113 -8.52 13.36 -5.21
CA ARG A 113 -7.80 14.29 -6.10
C ARG A 113 -7.97 15.69 -5.57
N SER A 114 -6.89 16.45 -5.58
CA SER A 114 -6.89 17.82 -5.11
C SER A 114 -6.31 18.74 -6.19
N LEU A 115 -7.10 19.70 -6.60
CA LEU A 115 -6.70 20.76 -7.54
C LEU A 115 -6.70 22.10 -6.79
N TYR A 116 -5.50 22.64 -6.55
CA TYR A 116 -5.28 23.93 -5.90
C TYR A 116 -5.82 24.06 -4.47
N MET A 117 -6.08 22.94 -3.80
CA MET A 117 -6.53 22.94 -2.41
C MET A 117 -5.35 22.98 -1.45
N PRO A 118 -5.42 23.74 -0.35
CA PRO A 118 -4.42 23.66 0.70
C PRO A 118 -4.32 22.28 1.32
N LYS A 119 -3.10 21.85 1.68
CA LYS A 119 -2.86 20.54 2.29
C LYS A 119 -3.72 20.27 3.52
N GLN A 120 -3.92 21.28 4.36
CA GLN A 120 -4.77 21.20 5.56
C GLN A 120 -6.23 20.80 5.26
N VAL A 121 -6.73 21.12 4.07
CA VAL A 121 -8.07 20.72 3.62
C VAL A 121 -8.08 19.28 3.13
N VAL A 122 -7.02 18.88 2.43
CA VAL A 122 -6.88 17.49 1.92
C VAL A 122 -6.72 16.49 3.08
N ASP A 123 -6.00 16.89 4.12
CA ASP A 123 -5.73 16.07 5.31
C ASP A 123 -6.86 16.14 6.36
N ALA A 124 -7.94 16.90 6.11
CA ALA A 124 -9.03 17.10 7.04
C ALA A 124 -9.72 15.78 7.45
N ASN A 125 -10.21 15.74 8.70
CA ASN A 125 -10.90 14.59 9.26
C ASN A 125 -12.18 15.04 9.98
N LEU A 126 -13.29 14.32 9.81
CA LEU A 126 -14.54 14.65 10.50
C LEU A 126 -14.44 14.54 12.04
N ALA A 127 -13.60 13.62 12.54
CA ALA A 127 -13.37 13.47 13.97
C ALA A 127 -12.74 14.70 14.63
N ASP A 128 -11.97 15.49 13.86
CA ASP A 128 -11.29 16.68 14.32
C ASP A 128 -12.08 17.96 14.01
N PHE A 129 -13.31 17.83 13.49
CA PHE A 129 -14.16 18.97 13.17
C PHE A 129 -14.71 19.59 14.44
N TYR A 130 -14.38 20.86 14.65
CA TYR A 130 -14.73 21.59 15.85
C TYR A 130 -16.23 21.90 15.90
N THR A 131 -16.92 21.52 16.99
CA THR A 131 -18.38 21.57 17.12
C THR A 131 -18.86 22.35 18.35
N ASP A 132 -18.14 23.39 18.73
CA ASP A 132 -18.45 24.27 19.87
C ASP A 132 -19.67 25.18 19.63
N GLU A 133 -20.06 25.39 18.38
CA GLU A 133 -21.22 26.20 18.01
C GLU A 133 -22.35 25.31 17.42
N GLU A 134 -23.60 25.66 17.74
CA GLU A 134 -24.79 24.95 17.25
C GLU A 134 -24.83 24.87 15.72
N SER A 135 -24.45 25.95 15.04
CA SER A 135 -24.38 26.00 13.57
C SER A 135 -23.41 24.96 13.00
N ARG A 136 -22.30 24.67 13.65
CA ARG A 136 -21.32 23.66 13.27
C ARG A 136 -21.82 22.25 13.56
N GLN A 137 -22.53 22.06 14.67
CA GLN A 137 -23.18 20.78 14.98
C GLN A 137 -24.21 20.41 13.92
N LEU A 138 -25.07 21.38 13.54
CA LEU A 138 -26.03 21.18 12.44
C LEU A 138 -25.35 20.86 11.11
N ALA A 139 -24.29 21.59 10.76
CA ALA A 139 -23.52 21.31 9.55
C ALA A 139 -22.91 19.90 9.55
N LEU A 140 -22.44 19.41 10.69
CA LEU A 140 -21.92 18.05 10.83
C LEU A 140 -23.03 17.00 10.70
N VAL A 141 -24.21 17.24 11.27
CA VAL A 141 -25.39 16.35 11.11
C VAL A 141 -25.77 16.22 9.65
N GLU A 142 -25.90 17.34 8.92
CA GLU A 142 -26.19 17.32 7.48
C GLU A 142 -25.09 16.64 6.66
N ALA A 143 -23.82 16.80 7.04
CA ALA A 143 -22.71 16.10 6.42
C ALA A 143 -22.83 14.58 6.59
N TYR A 144 -23.16 14.09 7.79
CA TYR A 144 -23.40 12.66 8.01
C TYR A 144 -24.64 12.14 7.26
N GLN A 145 -25.72 12.90 7.19
CA GLN A 145 -26.89 12.54 6.40
C GLN A 145 -26.53 12.40 4.91
N PHE A 146 -25.74 13.35 4.38
CA PHE A 146 -25.23 13.26 3.01
C PHE A 146 -24.40 11.98 2.80
N LEU A 147 -23.44 11.70 3.69
CA LEU A 147 -22.60 10.50 3.62
C LEU A 147 -23.39 9.20 3.71
N ASN A 148 -24.46 9.15 4.49
CA ASN A 148 -25.32 7.97 4.63
C ASN A 148 -26.18 7.72 3.40
N ASN A 149 -26.53 8.77 2.67
CA ASN A 149 -27.31 8.69 1.44
C ASN A 149 -26.43 8.53 0.18
N TYR A 150 -25.11 8.49 0.32
CA TYR A 150 -24.18 8.37 -0.78
C TYR A 150 -23.38 7.06 -0.72
N PRO A 151 -23.20 6.28 -1.81
CA PRO A 151 -23.76 6.51 -3.16
C PRO A 151 -25.29 6.25 -3.20
N PRO A 152 -26.01 6.93 -4.13
CA PRO A 152 -27.45 6.71 -4.28
C PRO A 152 -27.73 5.28 -4.73
N LYS A 153 -28.89 4.75 -4.36
CA LYS A 153 -29.40 3.52 -4.97
C LYS A 153 -29.61 3.74 -6.47
N SER A 154 -29.54 2.65 -7.24
CA SER A 154 -29.68 2.73 -8.70
C SER A 154 -30.94 3.51 -9.10
N GLY A 155 -30.75 4.57 -9.90
CA GLY A 155 -31.85 5.42 -10.39
C GLY A 155 -32.22 6.59 -9.45
N GLU A 156 -31.74 6.68 -8.23
CA GLU A 156 -31.99 7.79 -7.33
C GLU A 156 -31.00 8.95 -7.55
N ARG A 157 -31.49 10.18 -7.41
CA ARG A 157 -30.64 11.38 -7.41
C ARG A 157 -30.36 11.79 -5.96
N VAL A 158 -29.07 11.88 -5.61
CA VAL A 158 -28.69 12.48 -4.32
C VAL A 158 -28.65 13.99 -4.47
N LYS A 159 -29.27 14.68 -3.50
CA LYS A 159 -29.14 16.14 -3.38
C LYS A 159 -27.71 16.47 -2.99
N GLY A 160 -27.09 17.42 -3.66
CA GLY A 160 -25.79 17.96 -3.28
C GLY A 160 -25.87 18.70 -1.95
N LEU A 161 -24.74 18.78 -1.26
CA LEU A 161 -24.57 19.56 -0.04
C LEU A 161 -24.05 20.94 -0.40
N PHE A 162 -24.74 22.01 0.02
CA PHE A 162 -24.31 23.39 -0.14
C PHE A 162 -23.96 23.97 1.23
N ILE A 163 -22.68 24.32 1.43
CA ILE A 163 -22.16 24.85 2.69
C ILE A 163 -21.86 26.33 2.52
N HIS A 164 -22.53 27.19 3.29
CA HIS A 164 -22.32 28.63 3.29
C HIS A 164 -22.05 29.16 4.69
N GLY A 165 -21.53 30.37 4.80
CA GLY A 165 -21.19 31.02 6.06
C GLY A 165 -20.01 32.00 5.93
N SER A 166 -19.66 32.68 7.00
CA SER A 166 -18.61 33.68 7.06
C SER A 166 -17.22 33.10 6.75
N PHE A 167 -16.28 33.94 6.42
CA PHE A 167 -14.90 33.52 6.16
C PHE A 167 -14.30 32.88 7.44
N GLY A 168 -13.46 31.86 7.28
CA GLY A 168 -12.76 31.20 8.39
C GLY A 168 -13.59 30.19 9.19
N THR A 169 -14.88 29.95 8.89
CA THR A 169 -15.76 29.05 9.66
C THR A 169 -15.53 27.55 9.42
N GLY A 170 -14.50 27.14 8.68
CA GLY A 170 -14.17 25.72 8.46
C GLY A 170 -14.91 25.03 7.33
N LYS A 171 -15.61 25.76 6.42
CA LYS A 171 -16.35 25.17 5.29
C LYS A 171 -15.49 24.26 4.39
N SER A 172 -14.31 24.75 4.00
CA SER A 172 -13.38 23.99 3.16
C SER A 172 -12.83 22.77 3.92
N TYR A 173 -12.59 22.90 5.23
CA TYR A 173 -12.19 21.79 6.07
C TYR A 173 -13.25 20.69 6.08
N LEU A 174 -14.52 21.05 6.27
CA LEU A 174 -15.64 20.10 6.22
C LEU A 174 -15.75 19.39 4.87
N LEU A 175 -15.55 20.11 3.75
CA LEU A 175 -15.53 19.49 2.41
C LEU A 175 -14.37 18.51 2.25
N GLY A 176 -13.18 18.82 2.74
CA GLY A 176 -12.04 17.93 2.75
C GLY A 176 -12.30 16.66 3.56
N ALA A 177 -12.86 16.84 4.77
CA ALA A 177 -13.23 15.72 5.63
C ALA A 177 -14.30 14.81 5.00
N LEU A 178 -15.31 15.39 4.33
CA LEU A 178 -16.30 14.63 3.54
C LEU A 178 -15.67 13.84 2.41
N ALA A 179 -14.71 14.43 1.68
CA ALA A 179 -13.99 13.74 0.60
C ALA A 179 -13.22 12.53 1.14
N LYS A 180 -12.63 12.63 2.31
CA LYS A 180 -11.95 11.52 2.98
C LYS A 180 -12.91 10.40 3.37
N GLU A 181 -14.06 10.72 3.94
CA GLU A 181 -15.08 9.73 4.29
C GLU A 181 -15.63 9.00 3.06
N LEU A 182 -15.86 9.73 1.95
CA LEU A 182 -16.23 9.12 0.69
C LEU A 182 -15.14 8.19 0.14
N ALA A 183 -13.86 8.60 0.23
CA ALA A 183 -12.73 7.78 -0.18
C ALA A 183 -12.59 6.50 0.68
N LEU A 184 -12.86 6.56 1.98
CA LEU A 184 -12.95 5.40 2.87
C LEU A 184 -14.05 4.42 2.44
N LYS A 185 -15.17 4.93 1.93
CA LYS A 185 -16.26 4.13 1.32
C LYS A 185 -15.92 3.62 -0.10
N GLY A 186 -14.71 3.87 -0.60
CA GLY A 186 -14.28 3.44 -1.93
C GLY A 186 -14.66 4.38 -3.07
N ILE A 187 -15.16 5.58 -2.78
CA ILE A 187 -15.67 6.55 -3.76
C ILE A 187 -14.58 7.55 -4.11
N SER A 188 -14.26 7.67 -5.40
CA SER A 188 -13.30 8.67 -5.87
C SER A 188 -13.89 10.07 -5.83
N THR A 189 -13.16 11.01 -5.24
CA THR A 189 -13.61 12.39 -5.00
C THR A 189 -12.59 13.38 -5.54
N THR A 190 -13.05 14.47 -6.14
CA THR A 190 -12.19 15.55 -6.60
C THR A 190 -12.52 16.84 -5.84
N LEU A 191 -11.52 17.40 -5.17
CA LEU A 191 -11.58 18.71 -4.51
C LEU A 191 -10.99 19.77 -5.44
N VAL A 192 -11.72 20.83 -5.69
CA VAL A 192 -11.28 21.92 -6.61
C VAL A 192 -11.40 23.26 -5.90
N TYR A 193 -10.30 24.00 -5.82
CA TYR A 193 -10.34 25.42 -5.45
C TYR A 193 -10.67 26.25 -6.69
N LEU A 194 -11.95 26.56 -6.85
CA LEU A 194 -12.51 27.13 -8.05
C LEU A 194 -11.85 28.44 -8.53
N PRO A 195 -11.49 29.41 -7.65
CA PRO A 195 -10.87 30.64 -8.09
C PRO A 195 -9.56 30.42 -8.87
N GLU A 196 -8.68 29.57 -8.38
CA GLU A 196 -7.40 29.25 -8.99
C GLU A 196 -7.59 28.43 -10.29
N PHE A 197 -8.47 27.45 -10.23
CA PHE A 197 -8.85 26.67 -11.42
C PHE A 197 -9.36 27.59 -12.55
N MET A 198 -10.25 28.53 -12.25
CA MET A 198 -10.78 29.47 -13.23
C MET A 198 -9.70 30.45 -13.76
N ARG A 199 -8.73 30.82 -12.94
CA ARG A 199 -7.59 31.62 -13.37
C ARG A 199 -6.76 30.87 -14.41
N GLU A 200 -6.44 29.61 -14.16
CA GLU A 200 -5.69 28.79 -15.12
C GLU A 200 -6.45 28.51 -16.41
N VAL A 201 -7.76 28.25 -16.32
CA VAL A 201 -8.60 28.05 -17.50
C VAL A 201 -8.59 29.31 -18.38
N LYS A 202 -8.76 30.50 -17.79
CA LYS A 202 -8.70 31.77 -18.53
C LYS A 202 -7.35 31.96 -19.19
N GLN A 203 -6.26 31.69 -18.49
CA GLN A 203 -4.91 31.81 -19.04
C GLN A 203 -4.68 30.81 -20.19
N SER A 204 -5.14 29.58 -20.07
CA SER A 204 -5.02 28.56 -21.13
C SER A 204 -5.80 28.90 -22.38
N ILE A 205 -6.95 29.58 -22.25
CA ILE A 205 -7.72 30.10 -23.39
C ILE A 205 -6.94 31.22 -24.07
N SER A 206 -6.35 32.13 -23.30
CA SER A 206 -5.52 33.22 -23.83
C SER A 206 -4.29 32.72 -24.62
N ASP A 207 -3.66 31.66 -24.13
CA ASP A 207 -2.44 31.06 -24.69
C ASP A 207 -2.71 30.03 -25.80
N ASN A 208 -3.98 29.79 -26.17
CA ASN A 208 -4.42 28.79 -27.15
C ASN A 208 -3.98 27.33 -26.83
N THR A 209 -3.69 27.02 -25.57
CA THR A 209 -3.19 25.72 -25.10
C THR A 209 -4.28 24.83 -24.46
N VAL A 210 -5.55 25.16 -24.65
CA VAL A 210 -6.72 24.45 -24.07
C VAL A 210 -6.73 22.96 -24.43
N GLY A 211 -6.26 22.58 -25.63
CA GLY A 211 -6.21 21.21 -26.10
C GLY A 211 -5.21 20.32 -25.33
N GLU A 212 -4.08 20.85 -24.92
CA GLU A 212 -3.05 20.10 -24.19
C GLU A 212 -3.42 19.89 -22.71
N LYS A 213 -4.13 20.83 -22.10
CA LYS A 213 -4.54 20.75 -20.69
C LYS A 213 -5.82 19.95 -20.45
N ASN A 214 -6.72 19.84 -21.43
CA ASN A 214 -7.83 18.87 -21.37
C ASN A 214 -7.32 17.42 -21.25
N SER A 215 -6.15 17.10 -21.81
CA SER A 215 -5.50 15.81 -21.63
C SER A 215 -5.08 15.53 -20.17
N ILE A 216 -4.96 16.53 -19.31
CA ILE A 216 -4.67 16.38 -17.86
C ILE A 216 -5.95 15.96 -17.12
N CYS A 217 -7.10 16.47 -17.50
CA CYS A 217 -8.39 16.02 -16.97
C CYS A 217 -8.79 14.65 -17.51
N GLU A 218 -8.47 14.32 -18.76
CA GLU A 218 -8.84 13.04 -19.41
C GLU A 218 -7.86 11.90 -19.10
N ARG A 219 -6.55 12.16 -19.01
CA ARG A 219 -5.55 11.15 -18.55
C ARG A 219 -5.89 10.55 -17.20
N ASN A 220 -6.75 11.20 -16.50
CA ASN A 220 -7.23 10.81 -15.20
C ASN A 220 -8.52 9.97 -15.24
N ARG A 221 -9.17 9.79 -16.40
CA ARG A 221 -10.29 8.85 -16.58
C ARG A 221 -9.84 7.42 -16.90
N SER A 222 -8.71 7.25 -17.55
CA SER A 222 -8.22 5.95 -18.05
C SER A 222 -7.49 5.07 -17.02
N VAL A 223 -7.34 5.50 -15.77
CA VAL A 223 -6.69 4.70 -14.70
C VAL A 223 -7.72 3.92 -13.87
N ASN A 224 -9.02 4.05 -14.16
CA ASN A 224 -10.11 3.37 -13.46
C ASN A 224 -11.05 2.57 -14.40
N ALA A 225 -10.52 2.06 -15.51
CA ALA A 225 -11.19 1.08 -16.35
C ALA A 225 -10.56 -0.31 -16.21
#